data_f0eaefd61763c940ae8b84e862dc0014
#
_entry.id   f0eaefd61763c940ae8b84e862dc0014
#
_cell.length_a   1.000
_cell.length_b   1.000
_cell.length_c   1.000
_cell.angle_alpha   90.00
_cell.angle_beta   90.00
_cell.angle_gamma   90.00
#
_symmetry.space_group_name_H-M   'P 1'
#
loop_
_entity.id
_entity.type
_entity.pdbx_description
1 polymer ?
#
loop_
_entity_poly.entity_id
_entity_poly.type
_entity_poly.pdbx_seq_one_letter_code
_entity_poly.pdbx_strand_id
1 'polypeptide(L)'
;MKIQFLGAAREVTGSKHLITTNSGHKILLDCGMYQGKGMDTDAANRDLGFDPKDIDCIILSHAHIDHSGLIPYLYKQHFRGDIYCTPATRDLCALMLTDTAYIQAQDVRWYNKKMDKLHKPKVQPLYEQTDVDKVMRHFVCYDYDRRFRIFDDVLLTFTNSGHMLGSAICSLDIFEEDQPGGEKRWKRIAYTGDIGRASSHILSAPQAFPQCDYLICESTYGNRIHEDRDVTEEQLLGVVDDTCVYRGGKLLIPSFSVGRTQEIVYVLNQLYNDGRLPRIPVYVDSPLSVNATQIFRMYPQALSDEVRDTLRYDDDPFGFNTLRYITDIRESKRLNTDPHPAIIISSSGMLEAGRIKHHVANHISDPKCTILIVGYCAPTTLGARIQNPELKWVSIFGMDRRIKAQITKIEGYSGHGDWQEMIAYFTHCQNIAHIQRTFIVHGEQSAAEAYKDHLYEAGFRGIEVPEEGEIVVL
;
A
#
# COMPACT_ATOMS: atom_id res chain seq x y z
N MET A 1 3.57 -30.29 -1.06
CA MET A 1 4.14 -28.95 -0.78
C MET A 1 3.63 -28.39 0.55
N LYS A 2 4.23 -27.31 1.07
CA LYS A 2 3.80 -26.67 2.30
C LYS A 2 3.86 -25.15 2.19
N ILE A 3 2.99 -24.46 2.92
CA ILE A 3 2.99 -23.00 3.08
C ILE A 3 3.24 -22.69 4.54
N GLN A 4 4.12 -21.74 4.83
CA GLN A 4 4.31 -21.16 6.15
C GLN A 4 3.94 -19.68 6.12
N PHE A 5 3.06 -19.25 7.04
CA PHE A 5 2.58 -17.87 7.17
C PHE A 5 3.47 -17.12 8.16
N LEU A 6 4.36 -16.27 7.69
CA LEU A 6 5.42 -15.64 8.48
C LEU A 6 5.13 -14.17 8.83
N GLY A 7 4.00 -13.63 8.38
CA GLY A 7 3.55 -12.27 8.68
C GLY A 7 2.28 -11.95 7.93
N ALA A 8 1.68 -10.81 8.21
CA ALA A 8 0.32 -10.44 7.77
C ALA A 8 -0.72 -11.55 8.06
N ALA A 9 -0.50 -12.31 9.13
CA ALA A 9 -1.40 -13.33 9.64
C ALA A 9 -2.12 -12.75 10.86
N ARG A 10 -3.43 -12.47 10.72
CA ARG A 10 -4.28 -11.76 11.69
C ARG A 10 -3.84 -10.30 11.95
N GLU A 11 -3.07 -9.73 11.05
CA GLU A 11 -2.63 -8.33 11.03
C GLU A 11 -2.44 -7.83 9.60
N VAL A 12 -2.39 -6.51 9.39
CA VAL A 12 -2.39 -5.86 8.06
C VAL A 12 -0.98 -5.66 7.50
N THR A 13 0.10 -5.81 8.29
CA THR A 13 1.46 -5.45 7.84
C THR A 13 2.44 -6.61 7.94
N GLY A 14 3.55 -6.50 7.23
CA GLY A 14 4.64 -7.48 7.30
C GLY A 14 4.41 -8.74 6.46
N SER A 15 3.74 -8.62 5.31
CA SER A 15 3.37 -9.73 4.45
C SER A 15 4.57 -10.58 4.02
N LYS A 16 4.58 -11.85 4.42
CA LYS A 16 5.60 -12.86 4.11
C LYS A 16 5.00 -14.25 4.19
N HIS A 17 4.96 -14.99 3.07
CA HIS A 17 4.47 -16.36 3.06
C HIS A 17 5.46 -17.24 2.32
N LEU A 18 5.96 -18.28 2.97
CA LEU A 18 6.99 -19.16 2.42
C LEU A 18 6.38 -20.46 1.88
N ILE A 19 6.45 -20.65 0.57
CA ILE A 19 6.09 -21.90 -0.08
C ILE A 19 7.36 -22.78 -0.16
N THR A 20 7.23 -24.03 0.24
CA THR A 20 8.26 -25.05 -0.01
C THR A 20 7.65 -26.16 -0.88
N THR A 21 8.17 -26.32 -2.10
CA THR A 21 7.74 -27.38 -3.03
C THR A 21 8.25 -28.75 -2.60
N ASN A 22 7.70 -29.84 -3.16
CA ASN A 22 8.21 -31.18 -2.89
C ASN A 22 9.61 -31.42 -3.49
N SER A 23 9.99 -30.64 -4.52
CA SER A 23 11.35 -30.64 -5.08
C SER A 23 12.38 -29.90 -4.19
N GLY A 24 11.89 -29.17 -3.18
CA GLY A 24 12.71 -28.46 -2.20
C GLY A 24 12.90 -26.96 -2.47
N HIS A 25 12.32 -26.42 -3.55
CA HIS A 25 12.38 -24.98 -3.80
C HIS A 25 11.66 -24.20 -2.72
N LYS A 26 12.28 -23.12 -2.24
CA LYS A 26 11.77 -22.17 -1.24
C LYS A 26 11.44 -20.84 -1.90
N ILE A 27 10.17 -20.57 -2.09
CA ILE A 27 9.62 -19.40 -2.78
C ILE A 27 8.95 -18.51 -1.75
N LEU A 28 9.42 -17.26 -1.60
CA LEU A 28 8.83 -16.30 -0.69
C LEU A 28 7.84 -15.43 -1.45
N LEU A 29 6.58 -15.43 -1.03
CA LEU A 29 5.55 -14.49 -1.50
C LEU A 29 5.61 -13.25 -0.64
N ASP A 30 6.00 -12.13 -1.22
CA ASP A 30 6.28 -10.85 -0.60
C ASP A 30 7.37 -10.90 0.51
N CYS A 31 7.87 -9.74 0.89
CA CYS A 31 8.81 -9.58 1.98
C CYS A 31 8.65 -8.19 2.62
N GLY A 32 7.55 -8.03 3.34
CA GLY A 32 7.08 -6.77 3.86
C GLY A 32 7.61 -6.42 5.25
N MET A 33 7.64 -5.11 5.52
CA MET A 33 7.91 -4.57 6.86
C MET A 33 6.65 -4.55 7.71
N TYR A 34 6.80 -4.94 8.98
CA TYR A 34 5.83 -4.59 10.00
C TYR A 34 5.80 -3.09 10.24
N GLN A 35 4.61 -2.53 10.42
CA GLN A 35 4.38 -1.13 10.76
C GLN A 35 3.42 -1.03 11.96
N GLY A 36 3.55 0.02 12.76
CA GLY A 36 2.59 0.31 13.82
C GLY A 36 2.73 -0.49 15.12
N LYS A 37 3.71 -1.39 15.25
CA LYS A 37 3.99 -2.15 16.50
C LYS A 37 4.69 -1.31 17.58
N GLY A 38 4.80 0.00 17.39
CA GLY A 38 5.44 0.89 18.37
C GLY A 38 6.94 0.56 18.57
N MET A 39 7.35 0.34 19.84
CA MET A 39 8.74 0.04 20.17
C MET A 39 9.20 -1.36 19.69
N ASP A 40 8.29 -2.27 19.44
CA ASP A 40 8.59 -3.63 19.01
C ASP A 40 8.76 -3.75 17.48
N THR A 41 8.47 -2.68 16.73
CA THR A 41 8.53 -2.67 15.25
C THR A 41 9.93 -3.04 14.73
N ASP A 42 11.00 -2.51 15.33
CA ASP A 42 12.38 -2.81 14.89
C ASP A 42 12.75 -4.27 15.16
N ALA A 43 12.38 -4.81 16.32
CA ALA A 43 12.63 -6.21 16.67
C ALA A 43 11.88 -7.16 15.73
N ALA A 44 10.60 -6.91 15.47
CA ALA A 44 9.78 -7.70 14.56
C ALA A 44 10.33 -7.69 13.12
N ASN A 45 10.86 -6.55 12.65
CA ASN A 45 11.46 -6.44 11.32
C ASN A 45 12.84 -7.09 11.21
N ARG A 46 13.54 -7.32 12.32
CA ARG A 46 14.83 -8.03 12.33
C ARG A 46 14.67 -9.54 12.42
N ASP A 47 13.55 -10.01 12.95
CA ASP A 47 13.20 -11.43 12.99
C ASP A 47 12.46 -11.82 11.70
N LEU A 48 13.13 -12.55 10.85
CA LEU A 48 12.57 -12.97 9.56
C LEU A 48 11.80 -14.30 9.67
N GLY A 49 12.06 -15.11 10.71
CA GLY A 49 11.49 -16.44 10.89
C GLY A 49 12.10 -17.51 9.97
N PHE A 50 13.11 -17.18 9.16
CA PHE A 50 13.82 -18.09 8.25
C PHE A 50 15.26 -17.60 7.96
N ASP A 51 16.13 -18.47 7.45
CA ASP A 51 17.45 -18.06 6.94
C ASP A 51 17.31 -17.51 5.50
N PRO A 52 17.64 -16.24 5.23
CA PRO A 52 17.58 -15.66 3.90
C PRO A 52 18.39 -16.37 2.81
N LYS A 53 19.43 -17.10 3.21
CA LYS A 53 20.26 -17.88 2.27
C LYS A 53 19.53 -19.09 1.68
N ASP A 54 18.49 -19.54 2.38
CA ASP A 54 17.69 -20.68 1.98
C ASP A 54 16.60 -20.34 0.95
N ILE A 55 16.34 -19.05 0.72
CA ILE A 55 15.29 -18.59 -0.19
C ILE A 55 15.82 -18.57 -1.62
N ASP A 56 15.19 -19.32 -2.52
CA ASP A 56 15.58 -19.41 -3.92
C ASP A 56 15.11 -18.19 -4.72
N CYS A 57 13.89 -17.71 -4.48
CA CYS A 57 13.36 -16.49 -5.11
C CYS A 57 12.28 -15.82 -4.27
N ILE A 58 12.01 -14.55 -4.61
CA ILE A 58 10.87 -13.79 -4.10
C ILE A 58 9.90 -13.55 -5.26
N ILE A 59 8.59 -13.71 -5.01
CA ILE A 59 7.54 -13.26 -5.90
C ILE A 59 6.86 -12.09 -5.22
N LEU A 60 7.00 -10.90 -5.81
CA LEU A 60 6.51 -9.66 -5.23
C LEU A 60 5.21 -9.23 -5.90
N SER A 61 4.13 -9.19 -5.11
CA SER A 61 2.81 -8.80 -5.59
C SER A 61 2.72 -7.33 -5.96
N HIS A 62 3.27 -6.44 -5.12
CA HIS A 62 3.27 -5.00 -5.35
C HIS A 62 4.29 -4.25 -4.47
N ALA A 63 4.39 -2.93 -4.66
CA ALA A 63 5.48 -2.14 -4.12
C ALA A 63 5.26 -1.55 -2.73
N HIS A 64 4.08 -1.69 -2.09
CA HIS A 64 3.88 -1.18 -0.73
C HIS A 64 4.91 -1.74 0.25
N ILE A 65 5.28 -0.93 1.24
CA ILE A 65 6.39 -1.24 2.16
C ILE A 65 6.08 -2.44 3.06
N ASP A 66 4.83 -2.70 3.36
CA ASP A 66 4.36 -3.89 4.08
C ASP A 66 4.35 -5.18 3.23
N HIS A 67 4.71 -5.07 1.93
CA HIS A 67 4.94 -6.17 1.00
C HIS A 67 6.37 -6.24 0.46
N SER A 68 7.08 -5.12 0.35
CA SER A 68 8.41 -5.04 -0.26
C SER A 68 9.53 -4.59 0.69
N GLY A 69 9.17 -3.99 1.83
CA GLY A 69 10.08 -3.16 2.62
C GLY A 69 11.28 -3.87 3.25
N LEU A 70 11.23 -5.20 3.43
CA LEU A 70 12.37 -5.98 3.95
C LEU A 70 13.26 -6.59 2.87
N ILE A 71 12.95 -6.42 1.59
CA ILE A 71 13.75 -6.97 0.50
C ILE A 71 15.23 -6.52 0.57
N PRO A 72 15.56 -5.23 0.80
CA PRO A 72 16.96 -4.83 0.96
C PRO A 72 17.62 -5.41 2.21
N TYR A 73 16.84 -5.64 3.28
CA TYR A 73 17.35 -6.29 4.49
C TYR A 73 17.66 -7.76 4.25
N LEU A 74 16.79 -8.51 3.51
CA LEU A 74 17.11 -9.86 3.09
C LEU A 74 18.43 -9.92 2.30
N TYR A 75 18.61 -9.02 1.35
CA TYR A 75 19.86 -8.94 0.59
C TYR A 75 21.08 -8.72 1.49
N LYS A 76 20.97 -7.80 2.47
CA LYS A 76 22.00 -7.55 3.49
C LYS A 76 22.28 -8.81 4.32
N GLN A 77 21.27 -9.65 4.57
CA GLN A 77 21.36 -10.95 5.26
C GLN A 77 21.67 -12.12 4.29
N HIS A 78 22.28 -11.83 3.14
CA HIS A 78 22.80 -12.79 2.17
C HIS A 78 21.79 -13.53 1.27
N PHE A 79 20.55 -13.06 1.14
CA PHE A 79 19.70 -13.47 0.03
C PHE A 79 20.36 -13.10 -1.32
N ARG A 80 20.30 -14.00 -2.33
CA ARG A 80 20.89 -13.80 -3.65
C ARG A 80 20.01 -14.30 -4.81
N GLY A 81 18.79 -14.73 -4.53
CA GLY A 81 17.83 -15.17 -5.53
C GLY A 81 17.27 -14.03 -6.38
N ASP A 82 16.48 -14.38 -7.39
CA ASP A 82 15.74 -13.44 -8.21
C ASP A 82 14.47 -12.95 -7.50
N ILE A 83 14.04 -11.73 -7.86
CA ILE A 83 12.82 -11.10 -7.37
C ILE A 83 11.91 -10.86 -8.57
N TYR A 84 10.88 -11.67 -8.69
CA TYR A 84 9.93 -11.61 -9.80
C TYR A 84 8.80 -10.62 -9.48
N CYS A 85 8.55 -9.66 -10.36
CA CYS A 85 7.46 -8.70 -10.23
C CYS A 85 7.08 -8.10 -11.60
N THR A 86 6.12 -7.19 -11.62
CA THR A 86 5.81 -6.40 -12.82
C THR A 86 6.79 -5.24 -12.99
N PRO A 87 6.96 -4.68 -14.23
CA PRO A 87 7.84 -3.53 -14.46
C PRO A 87 7.50 -2.32 -13.59
N ALA A 88 6.21 -1.97 -13.46
CA ALA A 88 5.80 -0.82 -12.66
C ALA A 88 6.04 -1.04 -11.15
N THR A 89 5.85 -2.26 -10.64
CA THR A 89 6.21 -2.62 -9.26
C THR A 89 7.70 -2.42 -9.00
N ARG A 90 8.57 -2.85 -9.91
CA ARG A 90 10.03 -2.62 -9.79
C ARG A 90 10.37 -1.14 -9.71
N ASP A 91 9.80 -0.31 -10.60
CA ASP A 91 10.12 1.11 -10.64
C ASP A 91 9.63 1.85 -9.39
N LEU A 92 8.44 1.48 -8.89
CA LEU A 92 7.94 1.98 -7.61
C LEU A 92 8.78 1.48 -6.42
N CYS A 93 9.23 0.22 -6.41
CA CYS A 93 10.15 -0.30 -5.39
C CYS A 93 11.47 0.47 -5.36
N ALA A 94 12.06 0.77 -6.52
CA ALA A 94 13.29 1.55 -6.58
C ALA A 94 13.13 2.91 -5.89
N LEU A 95 11.98 3.56 -6.08
CA LEU A 95 11.66 4.83 -5.45
C LEU A 95 11.36 4.68 -3.95
N MET A 96 10.47 3.77 -3.59
CA MET A 96 9.95 3.64 -2.22
C MET A 96 10.99 3.07 -1.25
N LEU A 97 11.76 2.07 -1.67
CA LEU A 97 12.83 1.49 -0.85
C LEU A 97 13.97 2.48 -0.61
N THR A 98 14.29 3.33 -1.60
CA THR A 98 15.24 4.43 -1.45
C THR A 98 14.77 5.45 -0.42
N ASP A 99 13.51 5.88 -0.49
CA ASP A 99 12.93 6.81 0.49
C ASP A 99 12.90 6.20 1.90
N THR A 100 12.53 4.93 2.01
CA THR A 100 12.53 4.19 3.27
C THR A 100 13.94 4.09 3.88
N ALA A 101 14.97 3.80 3.07
CA ALA A 101 16.37 3.79 3.55
C ALA A 101 16.79 5.17 4.07
N TYR A 102 16.41 6.24 3.36
CA TYR A 102 16.69 7.60 3.79
C TYR A 102 15.99 7.95 5.13
N ILE A 103 14.71 7.62 5.27
CA ILE A 103 13.93 7.87 6.49
C ILE A 103 14.55 7.12 7.68
N GLN A 104 14.84 5.81 7.54
CA GLN A 104 15.49 5.01 8.58
C GLN A 104 16.83 5.60 9.00
N ALA A 105 17.65 6.05 8.05
CA ALA A 105 18.94 6.66 8.35
C ALA A 105 18.79 7.97 9.16
N GLN A 106 17.77 8.79 8.90
CA GLN A 106 17.49 10.00 9.67
C GLN A 106 16.99 9.67 11.08
N ASP A 107 16.08 8.72 11.21
CA ASP A 107 15.53 8.29 12.51
C ASP A 107 16.63 7.70 13.40
N VAL A 108 17.49 6.85 12.86
CA VAL A 108 18.65 6.27 13.54
C VAL A 108 19.64 7.36 13.97
N ARG A 109 19.92 8.36 13.13
CA ARG A 109 20.80 9.49 13.50
C ARG A 109 20.22 10.27 14.67
N TRP A 110 18.92 10.57 14.65
CA TRP A 110 18.25 11.27 15.75
C TRP A 110 18.25 10.44 17.03
N TYR A 111 17.91 9.15 16.93
CA TYR A 111 17.93 8.22 18.07
C TYR A 111 19.33 8.10 18.68
N ASN A 112 20.35 7.91 17.85
CA ASN A 112 21.73 7.75 18.31
C ASN A 112 22.28 9.01 18.98
N LYS A 113 21.88 10.23 18.56
CA LYS A 113 22.20 11.47 19.28
C LYS A 113 21.62 11.49 20.71
N LYS A 114 20.43 10.87 20.91
CA LYS A 114 19.83 10.73 22.23
C LYS A 114 20.55 9.67 23.05
N MET A 115 20.93 8.55 22.41
CA MET A 115 21.67 7.46 23.06
C MET A 115 23.09 7.90 23.52
N ASP A 116 23.79 8.69 22.69
CA ASP A 116 25.09 9.27 23.10
C ASP A 116 25.00 10.07 24.39
N LYS A 117 23.96 10.90 24.54
CA LYS A 117 23.74 11.67 25.80
C LYS A 117 23.44 10.79 27.01
N LEU A 118 22.93 9.58 26.79
CA LEU A 118 22.56 8.62 27.82
C LEU A 118 23.62 7.55 28.03
N HIS A 119 24.76 7.60 27.31
CA HIS A 119 25.82 6.57 27.30
C HIS A 119 25.28 5.16 27.02
N LYS A 120 24.30 5.03 26.14
CA LYS A 120 23.66 3.77 25.70
C LYS A 120 24.18 3.31 24.35
N PRO A 121 24.10 2.00 24.04
CA PRO A 121 24.47 1.46 22.71
C PRO A 121 23.71 2.14 21.58
N LYS A 122 24.41 2.36 20.45
CA LYS A 122 23.83 2.87 19.20
C LYS A 122 23.16 1.74 18.43
N VAL A 123 22.13 2.10 17.67
CA VAL A 123 21.47 1.18 16.74
C VAL A 123 21.92 1.45 15.30
N GLN A 124 21.73 0.45 14.44
CA GLN A 124 21.96 0.56 13.00
C GLN A 124 20.63 0.47 12.25
N PRO A 125 20.49 1.15 11.10
CA PRO A 125 19.32 0.97 10.26
C PRO A 125 19.25 -0.48 9.77
N LEU A 126 18.04 -0.96 9.44
CA LEU A 126 17.85 -2.30 8.87
C LEU A 126 18.73 -2.44 7.62
N TYR A 127 18.66 -1.48 6.73
CA TYR A 127 19.47 -1.41 5.50
C TYR A 127 19.78 0.05 5.13
N GLU A 128 20.71 0.21 4.22
CA GLU A 128 21.15 1.50 3.69
C GLU A 128 20.85 1.62 2.19
N GLN A 129 21.00 2.82 1.61
CA GLN A 129 20.82 3.05 0.18
C GLN A 129 21.64 2.08 -0.68
N THR A 130 22.87 1.79 -0.27
CA THR A 130 23.75 0.85 -1.00
C THR A 130 23.21 -0.57 -1.06
N ASP A 131 22.39 -0.99 -0.09
CA ASP A 131 21.73 -2.30 -0.09
C ASP A 131 20.56 -2.29 -1.08
N VAL A 132 19.82 -1.17 -1.16
CA VAL A 132 18.76 -0.95 -2.16
C VAL A 132 19.38 -1.01 -3.57
N ASP A 133 20.43 -0.23 -3.85
CA ASP A 133 21.07 -0.17 -5.17
C ASP A 133 21.55 -1.55 -5.65
N LYS A 134 21.99 -2.40 -4.72
CA LYS A 134 22.46 -3.75 -5.03
C LYS A 134 21.30 -4.71 -5.27
N VAL A 135 20.29 -4.72 -4.41
CA VAL A 135 19.15 -5.65 -4.52
C VAL A 135 18.30 -5.37 -5.75
N MET A 136 18.20 -4.12 -6.21
CA MET A 136 17.49 -3.77 -7.44
C MET A 136 18.01 -4.48 -8.69
N ARG A 137 19.24 -5.00 -8.67
CA ARG A 137 19.82 -5.80 -9.77
C ARG A 137 19.26 -7.24 -9.83
N HIS A 138 18.59 -7.69 -8.80
CA HIS A 138 17.94 -9.01 -8.70
C HIS A 138 16.48 -8.98 -9.16
N PHE A 139 15.93 -7.81 -9.48
CA PHE A 139 14.56 -7.68 -9.96
C PHE A 139 14.44 -8.14 -11.41
N VAL A 140 13.59 -9.15 -11.64
CA VAL A 140 13.27 -9.71 -12.95
C VAL A 140 11.80 -9.44 -13.24
N CYS A 141 11.51 -8.70 -14.31
CA CYS A 141 10.18 -8.19 -14.58
C CYS A 141 9.49 -8.96 -15.71
N TYR A 142 8.21 -9.26 -15.50
CA TYR A 142 7.32 -9.83 -16.51
C TYR A 142 6.01 -9.06 -16.54
N ASP A 143 5.48 -8.88 -17.77
CA ASP A 143 4.16 -8.28 -17.98
C ASP A 143 3.04 -9.21 -17.51
N TYR A 144 1.84 -8.63 -17.31
CA TYR A 144 0.64 -9.37 -17.00
C TYR A 144 0.30 -10.41 -18.07
N ASP A 145 -0.44 -11.45 -17.65
CA ASP A 145 -1.02 -12.50 -18.48
C ASP A 145 0.02 -13.32 -19.27
N ARG A 146 1.29 -13.18 -18.91
CA ARG A 146 2.38 -13.96 -19.47
C ARG A 146 2.77 -15.08 -18.50
N ARG A 147 2.53 -16.32 -18.90
CA ARG A 147 2.98 -17.51 -18.17
C ARG A 147 4.44 -17.80 -18.47
N PHE A 148 5.30 -17.87 -17.45
CA PHE A 148 6.73 -18.13 -17.59
C PHE A 148 7.25 -19.10 -16.54
N ARG A 149 8.36 -19.75 -16.84
CA ARG A 149 8.98 -20.75 -15.97
C ARG A 149 9.99 -20.08 -15.04
N ILE A 150 9.86 -20.30 -13.73
CA ILE A 150 10.85 -19.87 -12.72
C ILE A 150 11.74 -21.04 -12.25
N PHE A 151 11.18 -22.26 -12.16
CA PHE A 151 11.90 -23.53 -11.95
C PHE A 151 11.33 -24.58 -12.89
N ASP A 152 12.01 -25.73 -13.02
CA ASP A 152 11.55 -26.80 -13.94
C ASP A 152 10.14 -27.29 -13.63
N ASP A 153 9.76 -27.23 -12.38
CA ASP A 153 8.46 -27.66 -11.82
C ASP A 153 7.58 -26.49 -11.37
N VAL A 154 7.97 -25.22 -11.64
CA VAL A 154 7.18 -24.05 -11.23
C VAL A 154 7.04 -23.03 -12.35
N LEU A 155 5.78 -22.69 -12.67
CA LEU A 155 5.43 -21.62 -13.61
C LEU A 155 4.71 -20.51 -12.84
N LEU A 156 4.92 -19.26 -13.26
CA LEU A 156 4.31 -18.08 -12.66
C LEU A 156 3.54 -17.27 -13.73
N THR A 157 2.41 -16.73 -13.31
CA THR A 157 1.62 -15.76 -14.09
C THR A 157 1.23 -14.61 -13.19
N PHE A 158 1.46 -13.38 -13.62
CA PHE A 158 0.93 -12.18 -12.99
C PHE A 158 -0.37 -11.75 -13.66
N THR A 159 -1.39 -11.41 -12.86
CA THR A 159 -2.64 -10.82 -13.33
C THR A 159 -2.90 -9.53 -12.56
N ASN A 160 -3.37 -8.48 -13.22
CA ASN A 160 -3.60 -7.18 -12.57
C ASN A 160 -4.58 -7.30 -11.41
N SER A 161 -4.16 -6.94 -10.20
CA SER A 161 -5.02 -6.92 -9.01
C SER A 161 -5.75 -5.59 -8.79
N GLY A 162 -5.45 -4.55 -9.57
CA GLY A 162 -6.14 -3.25 -9.53
C GLY A 162 -5.88 -2.40 -8.28
N HIS A 163 -5.03 -2.84 -7.34
CA HIS A 163 -4.82 -2.19 -6.04
C HIS A 163 -3.91 -0.95 -6.14
N MET A 164 -2.78 -1.12 -6.78
CA MET A 164 -1.86 -0.02 -7.09
C MET A 164 -1.19 -0.23 -8.45
N LEU A 165 -0.50 0.79 -8.95
CA LEU A 165 0.22 0.69 -10.22
C LEU A 165 1.21 -0.48 -10.16
N GLY A 166 1.04 -1.45 -11.05
CA GLY A 166 1.89 -2.63 -11.13
C GLY A 166 1.49 -3.80 -10.23
N SER A 167 0.48 -3.65 -9.36
CA SER A 167 0.06 -4.72 -8.44
C SER A 167 -0.47 -5.95 -9.17
N ALA A 168 -0.18 -7.12 -8.63
CA ALA A 168 -0.46 -8.38 -9.29
C ALA A 168 -1.00 -9.46 -8.34
N ILE A 169 -1.97 -10.21 -8.83
CA ILE A 169 -2.29 -11.55 -8.33
C ILE A 169 -1.23 -12.49 -8.90
N CYS A 170 -0.56 -13.24 -8.02
CA CYS A 170 0.52 -14.16 -8.37
C CYS A 170 -0.04 -15.59 -8.44
N SER A 171 -0.19 -16.15 -9.65
CA SER A 171 -0.63 -17.52 -9.87
C SER A 171 0.56 -18.41 -10.12
N LEU A 172 0.83 -19.34 -9.19
CA LEU A 172 1.91 -20.33 -9.28
C LEU A 172 1.33 -21.69 -9.67
N ASP A 173 1.74 -22.19 -10.82
CA ASP A 173 1.53 -23.59 -11.17
C ASP A 173 2.73 -24.40 -10.69
N ILE A 174 2.52 -25.33 -9.75
CA ILE A 174 3.55 -26.17 -9.16
C ILE A 174 3.26 -27.61 -9.55
N PHE A 175 4.25 -28.29 -10.13
CA PHE A 175 4.13 -29.69 -10.53
C PHE A 175 4.45 -30.60 -9.35
N GLU A 176 3.43 -31.25 -8.84
CA GLU A 176 3.50 -32.00 -7.59
C GLU A 176 2.99 -33.43 -7.77
N GLU A 177 3.51 -34.32 -6.93
CA GLU A 177 3.03 -35.66 -6.77
C GLU A 177 2.11 -35.70 -5.53
N ASP A 178 0.83 -36.08 -5.71
CA ASP A 178 -0.17 -36.03 -4.62
C ASP A 178 0.24 -36.87 -3.38
N GLN A 179 0.91 -38.00 -3.59
CA GLN A 179 1.52 -38.84 -2.55
C GLN A 179 2.73 -39.55 -3.17
N PRO A 180 3.74 -40.03 -2.40
CA PRO A 180 4.86 -40.81 -2.93
C PRO A 180 4.37 -41.98 -3.78
N GLY A 181 4.67 -41.96 -5.09
CA GLY A 181 4.19 -42.96 -6.07
C GLY A 181 2.79 -42.67 -6.64
N GLY A 182 2.16 -41.52 -6.33
CA GLY A 182 0.85 -41.14 -6.83
C GLY A 182 0.88 -40.42 -8.19
N GLU A 183 -0.27 -39.92 -8.61
CA GLU A 183 -0.37 -39.11 -9.83
C GLU A 183 0.37 -37.77 -9.69
N LYS A 184 1.17 -37.42 -10.70
CA LYS A 184 1.83 -36.13 -10.82
C LYS A 184 0.92 -35.19 -11.58
N ARG A 185 0.60 -34.04 -10.99
CA ARG A 185 -0.23 -33.04 -11.62
C ARG A 185 0.17 -31.62 -11.25
N TRP A 186 -0.23 -30.68 -12.07
CA TRP A 186 -0.10 -29.27 -11.76
C TRP A 186 -1.14 -28.86 -10.74
N LYS A 187 -0.70 -28.25 -9.64
CA LYS A 187 -1.54 -27.59 -8.65
C LYS A 187 -1.32 -26.09 -8.75
N ARG A 188 -2.38 -25.31 -8.65
CA ARG A 188 -2.26 -23.85 -8.71
C ARG A 188 -2.56 -23.21 -7.37
N ILE A 189 -1.59 -22.43 -6.90
CA ILE A 189 -1.77 -21.47 -5.79
C ILE A 189 -1.97 -20.09 -6.40
N ALA A 190 -3.02 -19.39 -6.02
CA ALA A 190 -3.19 -17.97 -6.29
C ALA A 190 -2.98 -17.17 -5.01
N TYR A 191 -2.02 -16.27 -5.04
CA TYR A 191 -1.80 -15.26 -3.99
C TYR A 191 -2.25 -13.90 -4.51
N THR A 192 -3.25 -13.31 -3.86
CA THR A 192 -3.85 -12.08 -4.36
C THR A 192 -2.96 -10.85 -4.19
N GLY A 193 -1.99 -10.89 -3.25
CA GLY A 193 -1.52 -9.65 -2.69
C GLY A 193 -2.71 -8.85 -2.20
N ASP A 194 -2.71 -7.56 -2.43
CA ASP A 194 -3.85 -6.68 -2.18
C ASP A 194 -4.70 -6.53 -3.44
N ILE A 195 -6.02 -6.51 -3.26
CA ILE A 195 -7.00 -6.40 -4.35
C ILE A 195 -7.60 -5.00 -4.37
N GLY A 196 -7.59 -4.38 -5.53
CA GLY A 196 -8.19 -3.07 -5.74
C GLY A 196 -9.71 -3.10 -5.88
N ARG A 197 -10.29 -1.92 -5.91
CA ARG A 197 -11.72 -1.71 -6.17
C ARG A 197 -12.02 -1.79 -7.67
N ALA A 198 -13.17 -2.34 -8.00
CA ALA A 198 -13.68 -2.30 -9.38
C ALA A 198 -13.96 -0.85 -9.83
N SER A 199 -14.26 0.05 -8.91
CA SER A 199 -14.58 1.46 -9.12
C SER A 199 -13.41 2.42 -8.85
N SER A 200 -12.16 2.00 -9.04
CA SER A 200 -11.00 2.91 -8.89
C SER A 200 -11.06 4.07 -9.87
N HIS A 201 -10.69 5.29 -9.41
CA HIS A 201 -10.66 6.48 -10.27
C HIS A 201 -9.55 6.40 -11.33
N ILE A 202 -8.37 5.85 -10.98
CA ILE A 202 -7.18 5.96 -11.83
C ILE A 202 -6.62 4.64 -12.32
N LEU A 203 -6.95 3.52 -11.68
CA LEU A 203 -6.40 2.20 -12.04
C LEU A 203 -7.46 1.33 -12.71
N SER A 204 -7.01 0.46 -13.60
CA SER A 204 -7.88 -0.56 -14.17
C SER A 204 -8.39 -1.51 -13.09
N ALA A 205 -9.65 -1.94 -13.19
CA ALA A 205 -10.25 -2.91 -12.29
C ALA A 205 -9.43 -4.23 -12.23
N PRO A 206 -9.54 -5.00 -11.14
CA PRO A 206 -8.96 -6.33 -11.06
C PRO A 206 -9.39 -7.21 -12.25
N GLN A 207 -8.43 -7.90 -12.86
CA GLN A 207 -8.67 -8.79 -14.00
C GLN A 207 -8.84 -10.23 -13.54
N ALA A 208 -9.60 -11.02 -14.31
CA ALA A 208 -9.79 -12.44 -14.00
C ALA A 208 -8.45 -13.21 -14.06
N PHE A 209 -8.14 -13.92 -12.98
CA PHE A 209 -6.94 -14.76 -12.88
C PHE A 209 -7.24 -16.25 -13.15
N PRO A 210 -6.22 -17.05 -13.50
CA PRO A 210 -6.41 -18.47 -13.78
C PRO A 210 -7.04 -19.24 -12.63
N GLN A 211 -7.95 -20.19 -12.91
CA GLN A 211 -8.58 -21.05 -11.90
C GLN A 211 -7.53 -21.68 -10.96
N CYS A 212 -7.71 -21.56 -9.65
CA CYS A 212 -6.78 -22.08 -8.66
C CYS A 212 -7.33 -23.25 -7.85
N ASP A 213 -6.43 -24.06 -7.29
CA ASP A 213 -6.72 -25.12 -6.31
C ASP A 213 -6.68 -24.57 -4.90
N TYR A 214 -5.76 -23.62 -4.63
CA TYR A 214 -5.53 -22.98 -3.35
C TYR A 214 -5.50 -21.47 -3.52
N LEU A 215 -6.23 -20.77 -2.65
CA LEU A 215 -6.33 -19.31 -2.67
C LEU A 215 -5.74 -18.75 -1.37
N ILE A 216 -4.81 -17.80 -1.48
CA ILE A 216 -4.34 -16.96 -0.38
C ILE A 216 -4.82 -15.55 -0.67
N CYS A 217 -5.73 -15.01 0.15
CA CYS A 217 -6.36 -13.72 -0.12
C CYS A 217 -6.32 -12.78 1.06
N GLU A 218 -6.26 -11.46 0.75
CA GLU A 218 -6.34 -10.38 1.74
C GLU A 218 -7.72 -10.30 2.41
N SER A 219 -7.77 -9.58 3.53
CA SER A 219 -9.01 -9.30 4.28
C SER A 219 -9.02 -7.93 4.96
N THR A 220 -8.32 -6.96 4.41
CA THR A 220 -8.18 -5.61 5.00
C THR A 220 -9.53 -4.97 5.33
N TYR A 221 -10.50 -5.12 4.44
CA TYR A 221 -11.88 -4.64 4.62
C TYR A 221 -12.92 -5.79 4.68
N GLY A 222 -12.54 -6.89 5.29
CA GLY A 222 -13.39 -8.08 5.42
C GLY A 222 -14.67 -7.88 6.25
N ASN A 223 -14.78 -6.79 7.01
CA ASN A 223 -15.92 -6.47 7.89
C ASN A 223 -16.58 -5.12 7.56
N ARG A 224 -16.28 -4.49 6.41
CA ARG A 224 -16.77 -3.15 6.05
C ARG A 224 -17.19 -3.10 4.59
N ILE A 225 -18.01 -2.09 4.26
CA ILE A 225 -18.43 -1.75 2.90
C ILE A 225 -18.01 -0.30 2.64
N HIS A 226 -17.57 -0.01 1.44
CA HIS A 226 -17.15 1.33 1.03
C HIS A 226 -18.32 2.19 0.54
N GLU A 227 -18.13 3.52 0.65
CA GLU A 227 -19.02 4.48 0.02
C GLU A 227 -18.87 4.49 -1.51
N ASP A 228 -19.93 4.94 -2.19
CA ASP A 228 -19.92 5.13 -3.63
C ASP A 228 -18.93 6.21 -4.07
N ARG A 229 -18.36 6.04 -5.25
CA ARG A 229 -17.39 6.94 -5.87
C ARG A 229 -17.96 8.36 -6.08
N ASP A 230 -19.16 8.47 -6.65
CA ASP A 230 -19.77 9.78 -6.98
C ASP A 230 -20.03 10.61 -5.70
N VAL A 231 -20.41 9.96 -4.61
CA VAL A 231 -20.56 10.60 -3.29
C VAL A 231 -19.23 11.14 -2.78
N THR A 232 -18.14 10.42 -3.02
CA THR A 232 -16.79 10.79 -2.60
C THR A 232 -16.29 12.07 -3.31
N GLU A 233 -16.55 12.23 -4.59
CA GLU A 233 -16.18 13.43 -5.36
C GLU A 233 -16.94 14.69 -4.89
N GLU A 234 -18.25 14.55 -4.68
CA GLU A 234 -19.08 15.66 -4.17
C GLU A 234 -18.68 16.06 -2.73
N GLN A 235 -18.34 15.07 -1.89
CA GLN A 235 -17.83 15.35 -0.55
C GLN A 235 -16.51 16.14 -0.61
N LEU A 236 -15.58 15.75 -1.49
CA LEU A 236 -14.31 16.47 -1.67
C LEU A 236 -14.55 17.91 -2.10
N LEU A 237 -15.40 18.14 -3.10
CA LEU A 237 -15.74 19.48 -3.58
C LEU A 237 -16.38 20.32 -2.47
N GLY A 238 -17.32 19.74 -1.72
CA GLY A 238 -17.96 20.42 -0.59
C GLY A 238 -16.97 20.85 0.49
N VAL A 239 -15.97 20.01 0.80
CA VAL A 239 -14.90 20.36 1.77
C VAL A 239 -13.98 21.45 1.21
N VAL A 240 -13.68 21.45 -0.08
CA VAL A 240 -12.89 22.48 -0.76
C VAL A 240 -13.62 23.84 -0.67
N ASP A 241 -14.90 23.87 -1.03
CA ASP A 241 -15.72 25.09 -1.01
C ASP A 241 -15.85 25.66 0.40
N ASP A 242 -16.22 24.82 1.38
CA ASP A 242 -16.34 25.25 2.77
C ASP A 242 -15.02 25.82 3.30
N THR A 243 -13.90 25.10 3.09
CA THR A 243 -12.62 25.49 3.67
C THR A 243 -11.98 26.67 2.95
N CYS A 244 -11.87 26.59 1.64
CA CYS A 244 -11.03 27.51 0.87
C CYS A 244 -11.81 28.73 0.37
N VAL A 245 -13.11 28.58 0.05
CA VAL A 245 -13.94 29.68 -0.45
C VAL A 245 -14.65 30.37 0.71
N TYR A 246 -15.44 29.68 1.52
CA TYR A 246 -16.27 30.32 2.55
C TYR A 246 -15.47 30.74 3.78
N ARG A 247 -14.58 29.88 4.31
CA ARG A 247 -13.76 30.18 5.50
C ARG A 247 -12.44 30.90 5.15
N GLY A 248 -11.98 30.79 3.91
CA GLY A 248 -10.72 31.38 3.46
C GLY A 248 -9.49 30.75 4.12
N GLY A 249 -9.56 29.46 4.47
CA GLY A 249 -8.52 28.70 5.13
C GLY A 249 -7.74 27.79 4.19
N LYS A 250 -6.88 26.94 4.76
CA LYS A 250 -6.14 25.90 4.04
C LYS A 250 -6.79 24.54 4.24
N LEU A 251 -6.92 23.80 3.15
CA LEU A 251 -7.29 22.39 3.17
C LEU A 251 -6.02 21.56 3.15
N LEU A 252 -5.74 20.85 4.24
CA LEU A 252 -4.61 19.94 4.37
C LEU A 252 -5.08 18.51 4.15
N ILE A 253 -4.50 17.80 3.17
CA ILE A 253 -4.86 16.43 2.83
C ILE A 253 -3.65 15.52 3.08
N PRO A 254 -3.58 14.88 4.26
CA PRO A 254 -2.61 13.81 4.51
C PRO A 254 -2.86 12.66 3.53
N SER A 255 -1.85 12.30 2.75
CA SER A 255 -2.01 11.30 1.71
C SER A 255 -0.79 10.38 1.62
N PHE A 256 -1.00 9.11 1.24
CA PHE A 256 0.12 8.26 0.85
C PHE A 256 0.75 8.80 -0.44
N SER A 257 2.06 8.70 -0.52
CA SER A 257 2.81 9.28 -1.64
C SER A 257 2.53 8.61 -2.98
N VAL A 258 2.18 7.32 -2.94
CA VAL A 258 1.89 6.49 -4.12
C VAL A 258 0.44 6.05 -4.08
N GLY A 259 -0.23 6.12 -5.20
CA GLY A 259 -1.64 5.78 -5.41
C GLY A 259 -2.58 6.90 -4.98
N ARG A 260 -2.75 7.10 -3.67
CA ARG A 260 -3.73 8.06 -3.12
C ARG A 260 -3.51 9.50 -3.55
N THR A 261 -2.27 9.98 -3.55
CA THR A 261 -1.95 11.35 -4.01
C THR A 261 -2.33 11.54 -5.46
N GLN A 262 -2.02 10.56 -6.33
CA GLN A 262 -2.34 10.64 -7.75
C GLN A 262 -3.86 10.59 -7.99
N GLU A 263 -4.58 9.78 -7.22
CA GLU A 263 -6.03 9.68 -7.30
C GLU A 263 -6.72 11.00 -6.94
N ILE A 264 -6.33 11.63 -5.83
CA ILE A 264 -6.88 12.93 -5.41
C ILE A 264 -6.56 14.01 -6.45
N VAL A 265 -5.34 14.02 -6.98
CA VAL A 265 -4.93 14.96 -8.03
C VAL A 265 -5.76 14.77 -9.29
N TYR A 266 -6.02 13.52 -9.69
CA TYR A 266 -6.87 13.22 -10.84
C TYR A 266 -8.32 13.70 -10.64
N VAL A 267 -8.92 13.43 -9.48
CA VAL A 267 -10.28 13.92 -9.17
C VAL A 267 -10.34 15.47 -9.20
N LEU A 268 -9.32 16.13 -8.63
CA LEU A 268 -9.24 17.60 -8.69
C LEU A 268 -9.03 18.10 -10.13
N ASN A 269 -8.32 17.36 -10.97
CA ASN A 269 -8.18 17.69 -12.40
C ASN A 269 -9.51 17.57 -13.13
N GLN A 270 -10.29 16.51 -12.88
CA GLN A 270 -11.63 16.36 -13.46
C GLN A 270 -12.54 17.52 -13.05
N LEU A 271 -12.61 17.83 -11.76
CA LEU A 271 -13.38 18.98 -11.26
C LEU A 271 -12.90 20.31 -11.85
N TYR A 272 -11.60 20.45 -12.13
CA TYR A 272 -11.03 21.63 -12.78
C TYR A 272 -11.47 21.73 -14.26
N ASN A 273 -11.40 20.62 -15.02
CA ASN A 273 -11.78 20.57 -16.43
C ASN A 273 -13.29 20.81 -16.61
N ASP A 274 -14.11 20.34 -15.66
CA ASP A 274 -15.57 20.60 -15.62
C ASP A 274 -15.92 22.04 -15.18
N GLY A 275 -14.91 22.85 -14.81
CA GLY A 275 -15.13 24.21 -14.31
C GLY A 275 -15.77 24.29 -12.93
N ARG A 276 -15.77 23.18 -12.17
CA ARG A 276 -16.36 23.07 -10.82
C ARG A 276 -15.38 23.41 -9.72
N LEU A 277 -14.07 23.14 -9.92
CA LEU A 277 -13.05 23.45 -8.92
C LEU A 277 -12.85 24.98 -8.81
N PRO A 278 -12.95 25.57 -7.62
CA PRO A 278 -12.63 26.99 -7.42
C PRO A 278 -11.18 27.32 -7.84
N ARG A 279 -10.94 28.56 -8.30
CA ARG A 279 -9.60 29.02 -8.71
C ARG A 279 -8.69 29.27 -7.51
N ILE A 280 -8.29 28.22 -6.84
CA ILE A 280 -7.38 28.22 -5.70
C ILE A 280 -6.11 27.42 -6.03
N PRO A 281 -4.95 27.78 -5.46
CA PRO A 281 -3.73 27.01 -5.62
C PRO A 281 -3.86 25.63 -4.98
N VAL A 282 -3.38 24.61 -5.69
CA VAL A 282 -3.24 23.23 -5.22
C VAL A 282 -1.75 22.87 -5.19
N TYR A 283 -1.29 22.30 -4.10
CA TYR A 283 0.11 21.93 -3.92
C TYR A 283 0.25 20.46 -3.56
N VAL A 284 1.05 19.73 -4.32
CA VAL A 284 1.56 18.40 -3.93
C VAL A 284 2.94 18.61 -3.32
N ASP A 285 3.00 18.63 -1.99
CA ASP A 285 4.22 18.92 -1.24
C ASP A 285 4.84 17.65 -0.66
N SER A 286 5.37 16.80 -1.56
CA SER A 286 6.07 15.57 -1.24
C SER A 286 6.99 15.18 -2.39
N PRO A 287 8.33 15.18 -2.22
CA PRO A 287 9.25 14.75 -3.27
C PRO A 287 8.97 13.32 -3.76
N LEU A 288 8.61 12.41 -2.85
CA LEU A 288 8.25 11.04 -3.19
C LEU A 288 7.01 11.00 -4.10
N SER A 289 5.96 11.78 -3.76
CA SER A 289 4.74 11.84 -4.59
C SER A 289 5.01 12.42 -5.97
N VAL A 290 5.89 13.43 -6.07
CA VAL A 290 6.32 14.01 -7.37
C VAL A 290 6.94 12.93 -8.25
N ASN A 291 7.90 12.17 -7.72
CA ASN A 291 8.58 11.12 -8.46
C ASN A 291 7.63 9.95 -8.79
N ALA A 292 6.76 9.57 -7.85
CA ALA A 292 5.73 8.55 -8.10
C ALA A 292 4.80 8.95 -9.24
N THR A 293 4.37 10.22 -9.30
CA THR A 293 3.52 10.71 -10.39
C THR A 293 4.22 10.60 -11.76
N GLN A 294 5.54 10.79 -11.82
CA GLN A 294 6.27 10.54 -13.08
C GLN A 294 6.20 9.06 -13.49
N ILE A 295 6.29 8.14 -12.52
CA ILE A 295 6.14 6.71 -12.81
C ILE A 295 4.72 6.42 -13.33
N PHE A 296 3.66 6.99 -12.73
CA PHE A 296 2.30 6.82 -13.25
C PHE A 296 2.16 7.27 -14.72
N ARG A 297 2.78 8.38 -15.09
CA ARG A 297 2.81 8.87 -16.49
C ARG A 297 3.53 7.93 -17.46
N MET A 298 4.46 7.08 -16.98
CA MET A 298 5.19 6.10 -17.80
C MET A 298 4.36 4.86 -18.14
N TYR A 299 3.26 4.59 -17.40
CA TYR A 299 2.45 3.38 -17.53
C TYR A 299 0.97 3.66 -17.85
N PRO A 300 0.65 4.43 -18.92
CA PRO A 300 -0.73 4.79 -19.24
C PRO A 300 -1.63 3.56 -19.49
N GLN A 301 -1.06 2.43 -19.94
CA GLN A 301 -1.77 1.19 -20.17
C GLN A 301 -2.31 0.53 -18.88
N ALA A 302 -1.76 0.85 -17.72
CA ALA A 302 -2.22 0.35 -16.42
C ALA A 302 -3.32 1.23 -15.78
N LEU A 303 -3.58 2.39 -16.38
CA LEU A 303 -4.61 3.30 -15.92
C LEU A 303 -6.00 2.85 -16.39
N SER A 304 -7.04 3.33 -15.72
CA SER A 304 -8.43 3.03 -16.07
C SER A 304 -8.76 3.51 -17.49
N ASP A 305 -9.82 2.93 -18.09
CA ASP A 305 -10.30 3.37 -19.40
C ASP A 305 -10.66 4.86 -19.40
N GLU A 306 -11.24 5.34 -18.30
CA GLU A 306 -11.61 6.73 -18.12
C GLU A 306 -10.40 7.67 -18.18
N VAL A 307 -9.31 7.33 -17.47
CA VAL A 307 -8.06 8.12 -17.54
C VAL A 307 -7.44 8.05 -18.94
N ARG A 308 -7.46 6.89 -19.59
CA ARG A 308 -6.97 6.75 -20.97
C ARG A 308 -7.80 7.54 -21.98
N ASP A 309 -9.11 7.63 -21.77
CA ASP A 309 -9.98 8.48 -22.59
C ASP A 309 -9.71 9.97 -22.34
N THR A 310 -9.46 10.35 -21.07
CA THR A 310 -9.02 11.72 -20.71
C THR A 310 -7.76 12.13 -21.48
N LEU A 311 -6.77 11.22 -21.62
CA LEU A 311 -5.53 11.47 -22.39
C LEU A 311 -5.73 11.82 -23.87
N ARG A 312 -6.96 11.72 -24.42
CA ARG A 312 -7.27 12.14 -25.79
C ARG A 312 -7.47 13.65 -25.92
N TYR A 313 -7.77 14.35 -24.83
CA TYR A 313 -8.04 15.78 -24.81
C TYR A 313 -7.31 16.55 -23.70
N ASP A 314 -6.71 15.84 -22.75
CA ASP A 314 -5.89 16.37 -21.69
C ASP A 314 -4.56 15.59 -21.66
N ASP A 315 -3.47 16.24 -22.02
CA ASP A 315 -2.15 15.62 -22.14
C ASP A 315 -1.56 15.17 -20.78
N ASP A 316 -2.11 15.66 -19.68
CA ASP A 316 -1.63 15.36 -18.33
C ASP A 316 -2.76 15.22 -17.28
N PRO A 317 -3.32 14.03 -17.09
CA PRO A 317 -4.40 13.80 -16.14
C PRO A 317 -4.00 14.05 -14.68
N PHE A 318 -2.69 14.21 -14.42
CA PHE A 318 -2.13 14.56 -13.11
C PHE A 318 -1.61 16.00 -13.07
N GLY A 319 -2.08 16.89 -13.96
CA GLY A 319 -1.66 18.27 -14.06
C GLY A 319 -2.78 19.23 -14.48
N PHE A 320 -2.85 20.42 -13.87
CA PHE A 320 -3.75 21.52 -14.26
C PHE A 320 -3.17 22.88 -13.82
N ASN A 321 -3.66 23.99 -14.37
CA ASN A 321 -3.01 25.30 -14.24
C ASN A 321 -2.76 25.77 -12.80
N THR A 322 -3.61 25.41 -11.84
CA THR A 322 -3.46 25.85 -10.45
C THR A 322 -2.70 24.83 -9.58
N LEU A 323 -2.32 23.67 -10.13
CA LEU A 323 -1.55 22.63 -9.45
C LEU A 323 -0.04 22.91 -9.56
N ARG A 324 0.67 22.74 -8.44
CA ARG A 324 2.13 22.81 -8.36
C ARG A 324 2.69 21.65 -7.55
N TYR A 325 3.70 21.00 -8.08
CA TYR A 325 4.50 19.96 -7.43
C TYR A 325 5.73 20.58 -6.75
N ILE A 326 5.86 20.41 -5.42
CA ILE A 326 6.92 21.05 -4.62
C ILE A 326 7.93 20.00 -4.15
N THR A 327 9.20 20.22 -4.49
CA THR A 327 10.33 19.42 -4.00
C THR A 327 11.25 20.22 -3.07
N ASP A 328 11.40 21.53 -3.27
CA ASP A 328 12.27 22.41 -2.46
C ASP A 328 11.65 22.64 -1.06
N ILE A 329 12.47 22.44 -0.02
CA ILE A 329 12.05 22.60 1.38
C ILE A 329 11.75 24.05 1.77
N ARG A 330 12.38 25.02 1.10
CA ARG A 330 12.14 26.46 1.38
C ARG A 330 10.78 26.88 0.84
N GLU A 331 10.41 26.34 -0.33
CA GLU A 331 9.09 26.55 -0.93
C GLU A 331 8.01 25.92 -0.04
N SER A 332 8.20 24.67 0.40
CA SER A 332 7.33 23.99 1.37
C SER A 332 7.11 24.82 2.65
N LYS A 333 8.17 25.40 3.22
CA LYS A 333 8.07 26.22 4.41
C LYS A 333 7.28 27.52 4.18
N ARG A 334 7.34 28.12 2.98
CA ARG A 334 6.58 29.33 2.62
C ARG A 334 5.08 29.07 2.64
N LEU A 335 4.62 27.86 2.28
CA LEU A 335 3.19 27.51 2.34
C LEU A 335 2.58 27.69 3.73
N ASN A 336 3.39 27.51 4.79
CA ASN A 336 2.92 27.68 6.17
C ASN A 336 2.74 29.14 6.59
N THR A 337 3.40 30.07 5.91
CA THR A 337 3.36 31.52 6.22
C THR A 337 2.52 32.31 5.22
N ASP A 338 2.17 31.72 4.08
CA ASP A 338 1.27 32.32 3.10
C ASP A 338 -0.15 32.45 3.71
N PRO A 339 -0.78 33.61 3.76
CA PRO A 339 -2.11 33.80 4.34
C PRO A 339 -3.26 33.34 3.40
N HIS A 340 -2.97 33.07 2.12
CA HIS A 340 -4.01 32.77 1.14
C HIS A 340 -4.55 31.34 1.27
N PRO A 341 -5.83 31.13 0.92
CA PRO A 341 -6.41 29.80 0.83
C PRO A 341 -5.65 28.93 -0.16
N ALA A 342 -5.51 27.64 0.17
CA ALA A 342 -4.86 26.67 -0.69
C ALA A 342 -5.25 25.23 -0.29
N ILE A 343 -5.14 24.30 -1.24
CA ILE A 343 -5.15 22.86 -0.98
C ILE A 343 -3.69 22.39 -0.91
N ILE A 344 -3.33 21.68 0.15
CA ILE A 344 -1.99 21.11 0.35
C ILE A 344 -2.14 19.59 0.54
N ILE A 345 -1.69 18.82 -0.47
CA ILE A 345 -1.63 17.36 -0.45
C ILE A 345 -0.20 16.99 -0.11
N SER A 346 0.01 16.22 0.97
CA SER A 346 1.38 15.89 1.40
C SER A 346 1.42 14.59 2.21
N SER A 347 2.53 13.90 2.17
CA SER A 347 2.75 12.66 2.92
C SER A 347 3.29 12.93 4.34
N SER A 348 2.99 12.04 5.30
CA SER A 348 2.35 10.73 5.24
C SER A 348 0.84 10.77 5.53
N GLY A 349 0.10 9.77 5.01
CA GLY A 349 -1.35 9.68 5.21
C GLY A 349 -1.79 9.54 6.67
N MET A 350 -0.97 8.93 7.53
CA MET A 350 -1.25 8.75 8.97
C MET A 350 -0.70 9.89 9.85
N LEU A 351 -0.09 10.93 9.28
CA LEU A 351 0.52 12.09 10.00
C LEU A 351 1.71 11.75 10.91
N GLU A 352 2.36 10.62 10.75
CA GLU A 352 3.49 10.24 11.61
C GLU A 352 4.83 10.81 11.13
N ALA A 353 4.99 11.05 9.84
CA ALA A 353 6.20 11.55 9.22
C ALA A 353 5.91 12.56 8.12
N GLY A 354 6.95 13.02 7.43
CA GLY A 354 6.84 13.84 6.23
C GLY A 354 6.48 15.31 6.49
N ARG A 355 6.32 16.04 5.39
CA ARG A 355 6.06 17.49 5.40
C ARG A 355 4.67 17.84 5.93
N ILE A 356 3.70 16.94 5.74
CA ILE A 356 2.32 17.13 6.22
C ILE A 356 2.27 17.38 7.74
N LYS A 357 3.11 16.71 8.52
CA LYS A 357 3.17 16.89 9.97
C LYS A 357 3.56 18.33 10.36
N HIS A 358 4.41 18.98 9.55
CA HIS A 358 4.74 20.41 9.71
C HIS A 358 3.57 21.31 9.33
N HIS A 359 2.88 21.03 8.22
CA HIS A 359 1.69 21.79 7.82
C HIS A 359 0.60 21.70 8.90
N VAL A 360 0.30 20.50 9.38
CA VAL A 360 -0.67 20.29 10.46
C VAL A 360 -0.25 21.02 11.72
N ALA A 361 1.03 20.94 12.12
CA ALA A 361 1.53 21.67 13.28
C ALA A 361 1.33 23.18 13.19
N ASN A 362 1.39 23.78 12.00
CA ASN A 362 1.20 25.22 11.82
C ASN A 362 -0.28 25.61 11.71
N HIS A 363 -1.17 24.73 11.27
CA HIS A 363 -2.55 25.10 10.93
C HIS A 363 -3.63 24.43 11.81
N ILE A 364 -3.30 23.43 12.64
CA ILE A 364 -4.29 22.71 13.47
C ILE A 364 -5.00 23.63 14.49
N SER A 365 -4.40 24.77 14.84
CA SER A 365 -4.99 25.74 15.75
C SER A 365 -5.74 26.90 15.04
N ASP A 366 -5.83 26.86 13.71
CA ASP A 366 -6.58 27.83 12.94
C ASP A 366 -7.99 27.29 12.61
N PRO A 367 -9.08 27.93 13.08
CA PRO A 367 -10.45 27.46 12.84
C PRO A 367 -10.90 27.59 11.37
N LYS A 368 -10.18 28.34 10.54
CA LYS A 368 -10.46 28.44 9.11
C LYS A 368 -10.00 27.22 8.33
N CYS A 369 -9.01 26.49 8.85
CA CYS A 369 -8.39 25.36 8.18
C CYS A 369 -9.16 24.05 8.38
N THR A 370 -9.02 23.13 7.44
CA THR A 370 -9.51 21.75 7.55
C THR A 370 -8.35 20.76 7.34
N ILE A 371 -8.35 19.69 8.12
CA ILE A 371 -7.53 18.49 7.89
C ILE A 371 -8.46 17.40 7.38
N LEU A 372 -8.30 17.01 6.13
CA LEU A 372 -9.14 16.02 5.46
C LEU A 372 -8.43 14.66 5.45
N ILE A 373 -8.92 13.72 6.24
CA ILE A 373 -8.43 12.34 6.28
C ILE A 373 -9.08 11.55 5.13
N VAL A 374 -8.26 10.98 4.26
CA VAL A 374 -8.68 10.26 3.05
C VAL A 374 -8.25 8.80 3.02
N GLY A 375 -7.86 8.25 4.15
CA GLY A 375 -7.38 6.87 4.27
C GLY A 375 -7.43 6.35 5.69
N TYR A 376 -7.07 5.09 5.85
CA TYR A 376 -6.95 4.47 7.16
C TYR A 376 -5.84 5.11 7.99
N CYS A 377 -6.10 5.30 9.28
CA CYS A 377 -5.11 5.70 10.27
C CYS A 377 -5.06 4.67 11.40
N ALA A 378 -3.92 4.03 11.60
CA ALA A 378 -3.76 3.07 12.69
C ALA A 378 -3.98 3.74 14.07
N PRO A 379 -4.56 3.05 15.05
CA PRO A 379 -5.07 3.66 16.31
C PRO A 379 -4.06 4.47 17.11
N THR A 380 -2.77 4.16 17.01
CA THR A 380 -1.69 4.85 17.75
C THR A 380 -1.20 6.12 17.08
N THR A 381 -1.59 6.38 15.83
CA THR A 381 -1.07 7.46 15.00
C THR A 381 -1.67 8.83 15.33
N LEU A 382 -0.95 9.90 14.96
CA LEU A 382 -1.47 11.26 15.08
C LEU A 382 -2.77 11.44 14.27
N GLY A 383 -2.84 10.85 13.07
CA GLY A 383 -4.02 10.87 12.22
C GLY A 383 -5.26 10.29 12.89
N ALA A 384 -5.13 9.14 13.57
CA ALA A 384 -6.24 8.57 14.35
C ALA A 384 -6.60 9.41 15.56
N ARG A 385 -5.59 9.92 16.28
CA ARG A 385 -5.81 10.71 17.50
C ARG A 385 -6.58 11.99 17.24
N ILE A 386 -6.28 12.73 16.19
CA ILE A 386 -7.01 13.99 15.88
C ILE A 386 -8.44 13.79 15.43
N GLN A 387 -8.82 12.57 15.01
CA GLN A 387 -10.20 12.22 14.66
C GLN A 387 -11.09 11.99 15.90
N ASN A 388 -10.51 11.86 17.10
CA ASN A 388 -11.29 11.76 18.33
C ASN A 388 -11.88 13.12 18.72
N PRO A 389 -13.20 13.33 18.68
CA PRO A 389 -13.84 14.62 18.95
C PRO A 389 -13.69 15.08 20.40
N GLU A 390 -13.39 14.16 21.33
CA GLU A 390 -13.15 14.48 22.74
C GLU A 390 -11.78 15.13 22.96
N LEU A 391 -10.83 14.89 22.04
CA LEU A 391 -9.46 15.40 22.16
C LEU A 391 -9.41 16.88 21.73
N LYS A 392 -9.13 17.78 22.68
CA LYS A 392 -9.02 19.23 22.41
C LYS A 392 -7.57 19.69 22.21
N TRP A 393 -6.60 18.89 22.60
CA TRP A 393 -5.18 19.18 22.49
C TRP A 393 -4.41 17.98 21.96
N VAL A 394 -3.40 18.23 21.19
CA VAL A 394 -2.51 17.18 20.67
C VAL A 394 -1.05 17.66 20.70
N SER A 395 -0.14 16.76 21.08
CA SER A 395 1.29 17.05 21.03
C SER A 395 1.85 16.77 19.66
N ILE A 396 2.45 17.77 19.00
CA ILE A 396 3.14 17.66 17.71
C ILE A 396 4.54 18.24 17.85
N PHE A 397 5.57 17.45 17.56
CA PHE A 397 6.97 17.82 17.80
C PHE A 397 7.27 18.25 19.25
N GLY A 398 6.62 17.60 20.22
CA GLY A 398 6.81 17.91 21.65
C GLY A 398 6.16 19.22 22.13
N MET A 399 5.34 19.85 21.29
CA MET A 399 4.58 21.05 21.64
C MET A 399 3.09 20.74 21.62
N ASP A 400 2.40 21.08 22.70
CA ASP A 400 0.94 20.92 22.78
C ASP A 400 0.24 22.01 21.95
N ARG A 401 -0.69 21.58 21.11
CA ARG A 401 -1.46 22.42 20.21
C ARG A 401 -2.95 22.19 20.41
N ARG A 402 -3.69 23.27 20.49
CA ARG A 402 -5.15 23.20 20.57
C ARG A 402 -5.73 22.87 19.20
N ILE A 403 -6.59 21.87 19.13
CA ILE A 403 -7.31 21.52 17.90
C ILE A 403 -8.47 22.51 17.74
N LYS A 404 -8.42 23.36 16.70
CA LYS A 404 -9.46 24.29 16.30
C LYS A 404 -9.83 24.12 14.82
N ALA A 405 -8.91 23.59 14.00
CA ALA A 405 -9.20 23.22 12.63
C ALA A 405 -10.30 22.17 12.59
N GLN A 406 -11.11 22.20 11.54
CA GLN A 406 -12.07 21.15 11.28
C GLN A 406 -11.33 19.86 10.90
N ILE A 407 -11.75 18.74 11.48
CA ILE A 407 -11.25 17.40 11.10
C ILE A 407 -12.38 16.70 10.38
N THR A 408 -12.17 16.38 9.12
CA THR A 408 -13.15 15.71 8.25
C THR A 408 -12.55 14.44 7.69
N LYS A 409 -13.38 13.42 7.45
CA LYS A 409 -12.96 12.15 6.85
C LYS A 409 -13.84 11.86 5.64
N ILE A 410 -13.21 11.35 4.57
CA ILE A 410 -13.87 10.76 3.40
C ILE A 410 -13.37 9.31 3.30
N GLU A 411 -14.28 8.35 3.34
CA GLU A 411 -13.93 6.92 3.37
C GLU A 411 -13.84 6.26 1.99
N GLY A 412 -14.44 6.86 0.97
CA GLY A 412 -14.54 6.30 -0.37
C GLY A 412 -13.23 6.15 -1.15
N TYR A 413 -12.15 6.74 -0.63
CA TYR A 413 -10.80 6.65 -1.24
C TYR A 413 -10.00 5.40 -0.82
N SER A 414 -10.61 4.26 -0.46
CA SER A 414 -9.84 3.06 -0.17
C SER A 414 -9.21 2.46 -1.44
N GLY A 415 -7.96 2.01 -1.34
CA GLY A 415 -7.29 1.28 -2.41
C GLY A 415 -7.63 -0.21 -2.46
N HIS A 416 -8.21 -0.76 -1.37
CA HIS A 416 -8.60 -2.17 -1.27
C HIS A 416 -10.08 -2.33 -1.59
N GLY A 417 -10.46 -3.42 -2.20
CA GLY A 417 -11.83 -3.85 -2.32
C GLY A 417 -12.45 -4.17 -0.95
N ASP A 418 -13.74 -3.94 -0.79
CA ASP A 418 -14.45 -4.44 0.37
C ASP A 418 -14.87 -5.91 0.19
N TRP A 419 -15.39 -6.53 1.24
CA TRP A 419 -15.73 -7.94 1.22
C TRP A 419 -16.78 -8.30 0.14
N GLN A 420 -17.72 -7.39 -0.17
CA GLN A 420 -18.71 -7.63 -1.22
C GLN A 420 -18.08 -7.57 -2.60
N GLU A 421 -17.23 -6.57 -2.86
CA GLU A 421 -16.48 -6.43 -4.11
C GLU A 421 -15.58 -7.66 -4.32
N MET A 422 -14.85 -8.12 -3.28
CA MET A 422 -13.96 -9.28 -3.37
C MET A 422 -14.72 -10.59 -3.62
N ILE A 423 -15.83 -10.84 -2.92
CA ILE A 423 -16.66 -12.04 -3.14
C ILE A 423 -17.26 -12.03 -4.55
N ALA A 424 -17.82 -10.90 -4.99
CA ALA A 424 -18.34 -10.76 -6.35
C ALA A 424 -17.26 -11.02 -7.40
N TYR A 425 -16.05 -10.50 -7.17
CA TYR A 425 -14.90 -10.73 -8.05
C TYR A 425 -14.53 -12.21 -8.10
N PHE A 426 -14.35 -12.88 -6.96
CA PHE A 426 -13.97 -14.30 -6.94
C PHE A 426 -15.04 -15.20 -7.55
N THR A 427 -16.31 -14.96 -7.23
CA THR A 427 -17.42 -15.77 -7.79
C THR A 427 -17.60 -15.57 -9.29
N HIS A 428 -17.20 -14.40 -9.82
CA HIS A 428 -17.21 -14.13 -11.25
C HIS A 428 -16.06 -14.83 -11.98
N CYS A 429 -14.84 -14.81 -11.44
CA CYS A 429 -13.63 -15.28 -12.14
C CYS A 429 -13.23 -16.72 -11.80
N GLN A 430 -13.79 -17.33 -10.74
CA GLN A 430 -13.43 -18.66 -10.26
C GLN A 430 -14.65 -19.59 -10.15
N ASN A 431 -14.44 -20.85 -10.50
CA ASN A 431 -15.34 -21.89 -10.00
C ASN A 431 -14.97 -22.19 -8.54
N ILE A 432 -15.67 -21.55 -7.60
CA ILE A 432 -15.37 -21.64 -6.16
C ILE A 432 -15.44 -23.08 -5.62
N ALA A 433 -16.25 -23.97 -6.23
CA ALA A 433 -16.33 -25.38 -5.84
C ALA A 433 -15.05 -26.16 -6.16
N HIS A 434 -14.19 -25.64 -7.05
CA HIS A 434 -12.89 -26.24 -7.38
C HIS A 434 -11.81 -25.87 -6.34
N ILE A 435 -11.95 -24.73 -5.66
CA ILE A 435 -10.99 -24.26 -4.66
C ILE A 435 -11.04 -25.19 -3.45
N GLN A 436 -9.93 -25.87 -3.18
CA GLN A 436 -9.84 -26.89 -2.13
C GLN A 436 -9.66 -26.25 -0.75
N ARG A 437 -8.81 -25.19 -0.66
CA ARG A 437 -8.57 -24.42 0.58
C ARG A 437 -8.38 -22.95 0.28
N THR A 438 -8.87 -22.10 1.19
CA THR A 438 -8.73 -20.64 1.14
C THR A 438 -8.09 -20.16 2.44
N PHE A 439 -6.97 -19.45 2.32
CA PHE A 439 -6.25 -18.87 3.45
C PHE A 439 -6.46 -17.38 3.46
N ILE A 440 -7.00 -16.87 4.56
CA ILE A 440 -7.28 -15.46 4.76
C ILE A 440 -6.11 -14.83 5.49
N VAL A 441 -5.47 -13.85 4.85
CA VAL A 441 -4.30 -13.11 5.38
C VAL A 441 -4.54 -11.62 5.26
N HIS A 442 -3.55 -10.81 5.65
CA HIS A 442 -3.52 -9.35 5.45
C HIS A 442 -4.81 -8.65 5.91
N GLY A 443 -5.14 -8.81 7.18
CA GLY A 443 -6.29 -8.17 7.83
C GLY A 443 -6.22 -8.34 9.33
N GLU A 444 -6.78 -7.39 10.06
CA GLU A 444 -6.98 -7.51 11.50
C GLU A 444 -7.82 -8.75 11.80
N GLN A 445 -7.58 -9.42 12.93
CA GLN A 445 -8.28 -10.67 13.28
C GLN A 445 -9.81 -10.55 13.14
N SER A 446 -10.40 -9.44 13.58
CA SER A 446 -11.84 -9.22 13.48
C SER A 446 -12.34 -9.09 12.04
N ALA A 447 -11.54 -8.52 11.14
CA ALA A 447 -11.87 -8.41 9.73
C ALA A 447 -11.73 -9.77 9.02
N ALA A 448 -10.67 -10.52 9.33
CA ALA A 448 -10.44 -11.85 8.77
C ALA A 448 -11.52 -12.86 9.17
N GLU A 449 -11.94 -12.87 10.45
CA GLU A 449 -13.02 -13.76 10.93
C GLU A 449 -14.38 -13.39 10.30
N ALA A 450 -14.72 -12.09 10.22
CA ALA A 450 -15.94 -11.68 9.54
C ALA A 450 -15.92 -12.07 8.05
N TYR A 451 -14.78 -11.90 7.38
CA TYR A 451 -14.63 -12.27 5.98
C TYR A 451 -14.73 -13.78 5.74
N LYS A 452 -14.22 -14.59 6.68
CA LYS A 452 -14.40 -16.04 6.69
C LYS A 452 -15.86 -16.44 6.65
N ASP A 453 -16.70 -15.79 7.49
CA ASP A 453 -18.14 -16.05 7.53
C ASP A 453 -18.81 -15.67 6.20
N HIS A 454 -18.48 -14.51 5.63
CA HIS A 454 -18.99 -14.07 4.33
C HIS A 454 -18.59 -15.02 3.18
N LEU A 455 -17.33 -15.47 3.16
CA LEU A 455 -16.86 -16.46 2.17
C LEU A 455 -17.61 -17.79 2.32
N TYR A 456 -17.86 -18.25 3.57
CA TYR A 456 -18.60 -19.47 3.82
C TYR A 456 -20.04 -19.38 3.30
N GLU A 457 -20.72 -18.25 3.54
CA GLU A 457 -22.06 -17.95 3.02
C GLU A 457 -22.09 -17.92 1.48
N ALA A 458 -21.03 -17.40 0.86
CA ALA A 458 -20.86 -17.37 -0.61
C ALA A 458 -20.56 -18.75 -1.22
N GLY A 459 -20.34 -19.78 -0.41
CA GLY A 459 -20.14 -21.16 -0.86
C GLY A 459 -18.71 -21.67 -0.84
N PHE A 460 -17.73 -20.86 -0.42
CA PHE A 460 -16.36 -21.32 -0.22
C PHE A 460 -16.28 -22.39 0.88
N ARG A 461 -15.29 -23.28 0.76
CA ARG A 461 -15.04 -24.33 1.75
C ARG A 461 -13.55 -24.39 2.06
N GLY A 462 -13.18 -25.08 3.13
CA GLY A 462 -11.76 -25.17 3.53
C GLY A 462 -11.14 -23.81 3.88
N ILE A 463 -11.91 -22.91 4.51
CA ILE A 463 -11.48 -21.54 4.79
C ILE A 463 -10.75 -21.50 6.13
N GLU A 464 -9.54 -20.96 6.14
CA GLU A 464 -8.65 -20.89 7.29
C GLU A 464 -8.13 -19.47 7.49
N VAL A 465 -7.97 -19.06 8.75
CA VAL A 465 -7.34 -17.80 9.17
C VAL A 465 -6.07 -18.18 9.92
N PRO A 466 -4.92 -18.30 9.22
CA PRO A 466 -3.69 -18.81 9.81
C PRO A 466 -3.13 -17.88 10.88
N GLU A 467 -2.36 -18.47 11.81
CA GLU A 467 -1.55 -17.74 12.77
C GLU A 467 -0.14 -17.48 12.23
N GLU A 468 0.54 -16.47 12.81
CA GLU A 468 1.94 -16.23 12.49
C GLU A 468 2.80 -17.43 12.86
N GLY A 469 3.63 -17.89 11.93
CA GLY A 469 4.47 -19.08 12.07
C GLY A 469 3.78 -20.40 11.71
N GLU A 470 2.47 -20.42 11.47
CA GLU A 470 1.72 -21.63 11.13
C GLU A 470 2.21 -22.24 9.81
N ILE A 471 2.36 -23.58 9.81
CA ILE A 471 2.76 -24.36 8.64
C ILE A 471 1.60 -25.27 8.24
N VAL A 472 1.18 -25.12 6.99
CA VAL A 472 0.13 -25.94 6.38
C VAL A 472 0.70 -26.80 5.29
N VAL A 473 0.36 -28.11 5.31
CA VAL A 473 0.68 -29.05 4.23
C VAL A 473 -0.50 -29.09 3.26
N LEU A 474 -0.23 -28.91 1.97
CA LEU A 474 -1.20 -28.90 0.87
C LEU A 474 -1.21 -30.24 0.13
#